data_095f88a05ea4a698118eb13d0ff20d63
#
_entry.id   095f88a05ea4a698118eb13d0ff20d63
#
_cell.length_a   1.000
_cell.length_b   1.000
_cell.length_c   1.000
_cell.angle_alpha   90.00
_cell.angle_beta   90.00
_cell.angle_gamma   90.00
#
_symmetry.space_group_name_H-M   'P 1'
#
loop_
_entity.id
_entity.type
_entity.pdbx_description
1 polymer ?
#
loop_
_entity_poly.entity_id
_entity_poly.type
_entity_poly.pdbx_seq_one_letter_code
_entity_poly.pdbx_strand_id
1 'polypeptide(L)'
;MALSLSAIFRTLLLLSLCTLASTAATCDRPCLTKALDQYLNAIVAHNPAAAPLAPGFRYTENAEVAQPGQGLWKTISGLGQVQRRYLDAVTGQAAYFGQIEEGGVTNLATLRIRVINGRITEGESIVARQSDGIFDGKGFAIEPPPQSRPSGTAASAREAMVAAAQSYFDGVQNHAGAAVLAEKGCPRIENGVLTAAPPGANRPPRAPVPGIVVLADCTALEGFGKTIAAIDHRRYPVIDEEAGVILGFVVFNRPPGATRNDGTPYPRNLLSELFVIQNGRIRSIFAIMHYMQPDIANAPGW
;
A
#
# COMPACT_ATOMS: atom_id res chain seq x y z
N MET A 1 74.88 52.85 -11.47
CA MET A 1 74.44 51.48 -11.16
C MET A 1 73.02 51.53 -10.57
N ALA A 2 72.01 51.25 -11.39
CA ALA A 2 70.61 51.23 -10.98
C ALA A 2 70.04 49.91 -11.44
N LEU A 3 69.64 49.05 -10.50
CA LEU A 3 68.95 47.79 -10.76
C LEU A 3 67.41 47.99 -10.74
N SER A 4 66.80 47.72 -11.88
CA SER A 4 65.36 47.75 -12.05
C SER A 4 64.74 46.41 -11.57
N LEU A 5 63.79 46.41 -10.61
CA LEU A 5 62.99 45.31 -10.25
C LEU A 5 61.58 45.39 -10.98
N SER A 6 61.39 44.50 -11.92
CA SER A 6 60.12 44.32 -12.56
C SER A 6 59.21 43.41 -11.70
N ALA A 7 58.13 43.93 -11.17
CA ALA A 7 57.09 43.15 -10.48
C ALA A 7 56.14 42.50 -11.48
N ILE A 8 56.08 41.16 -11.51
CA ILE A 8 55.13 40.38 -12.31
C ILE A 8 53.88 40.15 -11.44
N PHE A 9 52.80 40.87 -11.79
CA PHE A 9 51.46 40.59 -11.23
C PHE A 9 50.85 39.37 -11.93
N ARG A 10 50.81 38.24 -11.21
CA ARG A 10 50.03 37.07 -11.64
C ARG A 10 48.61 37.20 -11.11
N THR A 11 47.69 37.53 -11.99
CA THR A 11 46.24 37.52 -11.73
C THR A 11 45.75 36.07 -11.74
N LEU A 12 45.48 35.50 -10.56
CA LEU A 12 44.77 34.22 -10.44
C LEU A 12 43.29 34.45 -10.70
N LEU A 13 42.81 33.98 -11.85
CA LEU A 13 41.40 33.91 -12.18
C LEU A 13 40.79 32.68 -11.46
N LEU A 14 40.15 32.89 -10.31
CA LEU A 14 39.35 31.85 -9.63
C LEU A 14 38.09 31.62 -10.41
N LEU A 15 38.03 30.57 -11.26
CA LEU A 15 36.78 30.03 -11.81
C LEU A 15 36.03 29.36 -10.64
N SER A 16 35.03 30.07 -10.12
CA SER A 16 34.01 29.50 -9.23
C SER A 16 33.11 28.57 -10.04
N LEU A 17 33.36 27.25 -10.00
CA LEU A 17 32.41 26.26 -10.49
C LEU A 17 31.19 26.29 -9.55
N CYS A 18 30.14 27.04 -9.92
CA CYS A 18 28.81 26.83 -9.36
C CYS A 18 28.30 25.45 -9.79
N THR A 19 28.50 24.45 -8.95
CA THR A 19 27.75 23.18 -9.11
C THR A 19 26.28 23.47 -8.81
N LEU A 20 25.50 23.61 -9.88
CA LEU A 20 24.04 23.57 -9.80
C LEU A 20 23.69 22.17 -9.27
N ALA A 21 23.48 22.06 -7.97
CA ALA A 21 22.80 20.90 -7.42
C ALA A 21 21.42 20.84 -8.07
N SER A 22 21.25 19.97 -9.07
CA SER A 22 19.95 19.66 -9.64
C SER A 22 19.12 19.03 -8.52
N THR A 23 18.29 19.84 -7.86
CA THR A 23 17.26 19.29 -6.99
C THR A 23 16.35 18.44 -7.86
N ALA A 24 16.35 17.14 -7.61
CA ALA A 24 15.43 16.22 -8.29
C ALA A 24 14.03 16.83 -8.17
N ALA A 25 13.40 17.11 -9.33
CA ALA A 25 12.07 17.70 -9.35
C ALA A 25 11.12 16.73 -8.62
N THR A 26 10.59 17.16 -7.49
CA THR A 26 9.60 16.39 -6.73
C THR A 26 8.34 16.27 -7.57
N CYS A 27 7.81 15.07 -7.74
CA CYS A 27 6.56 14.82 -8.43
C CYS A 27 5.42 15.21 -7.49
N ASP A 28 4.76 16.32 -7.73
CA ASP A 28 3.60 16.80 -6.97
C ASP A 28 2.36 15.91 -7.24
N ARG A 29 1.26 16.18 -6.57
CA ARG A 29 0.02 15.40 -6.70
C ARG A 29 -0.50 15.30 -8.14
N PRO A 30 -0.60 16.38 -8.95
CA PRO A 30 -0.94 16.28 -10.37
C PRO A 30 0.02 15.39 -11.17
N CYS A 31 1.31 15.52 -10.94
CA CYS A 31 2.35 14.68 -11.56
C CYS A 31 2.15 13.21 -11.19
N LEU A 32 1.93 12.89 -9.91
CA LEU A 32 1.69 11.53 -9.43
C LEU A 32 0.40 10.94 -9.99
N THR A 33 -0.68 11.71 -10.03
CA THR A 33 -1.95 11.30 -10.64
C THR A 33 -1.75 10.90 -12.09
N LYS A 34 -1.09 11.77 -12.86
CA LYS A 34 -0.80 11.50 -14.27
C LYS A 34 0.05 10.25 -14.46
N ALA A 35 1.11 10.10 -13.67
CA ALA A 35 1.99 8.93 -13.75
C ALA A 35 1.26 7.62 -13.39
N LEU A 36 0.44 7.65 -12.33
CA LEU A 36 -0.36 6.50 -11.93
C LEU A 36 -1.39 6.13 -13.01
N ASP A 37 -2.12 7.11 -13.56
CA ASP A 37 -3.10 6.86 -14.62
C ASP A 37 -2.44 6.32 -15.90
N GLN A 38 -1.28 6.82 -16.27
CA GLN A 38 -0.50 6.28 -17.40
C GLN A 38 -0.07 4.83 -17.13
N TYR A 39 0.35 4.51 -15.91
CA TYR A 39 0.70 3.15 -15.51
C TYR A 39 -0.52 2.22 -15.56
N LEU A 40 -1.65 2.64 -15.00
CA LEU A 40 -2.89 1.85 -15.01
C LEU A 40 -3.41 1.61 -16.43
N ASN A 41 -3.37 2.63 -17.28
CA ASN A 41 -3.77 2.50 -18.69
C ASN A 41 -2.83 1.55 -19.45
N ALA A 42 -1.52 1.64 -19.19
CA ALA A 42 -0.53 0.78 -19.83
C ALA A 42 -0.68 -0.69 -19.42
N ILE A 43 -0.97 -0.97 -18.14
CA ILE A 43 -1.17 -2.34 -17.65
C ILE A 43 -2.44 -2.95 -18.23
N VAL A 44 -3.56 -2.20 -18.29
CA VAL A 44 -4.82 -2.64 -18.90
C VAL A 44 -4.66 -2.84 -20.42
N ALA A 45 -3.86 -2.01 -21.07
CA ALA A 45 -3.56 -2.16 -22.50
C ALA A 45 -2.49 -3.25 -22.79
N HIS A 46 -1.98 -3.94 -21.78
CA HIS A 46 -0.89 -4.92 -21.90
C HIS A 46 0.36 -4.37 -22.60
N ASN A 47 0.59 -3.06 -22.47
CA ASN A 47 1.66 -2.35 -23.18
C ASN A 47 2.59 -1.60 -22.22
N PRO A 48 3.65 -2.22 -21.69
CA PRO A 48 4.60 -1.55 -20.82
C PRO A 48 5.25 -0.29 -21.42
N ALA A 49 5.42 -0.25 -22.75
CA ALA A 49 6.03 0.89 -23.43
C ALA A 49 5.15 2.17 -23.39
N ALA A 50 3.86 2.03 -23.10
CA ALA A 50 2.95 3.17 -22.94
C ALA A 50 3.09 3.88 -21.58
N ALA A 51 3.76 3.25 -20.59
CA ALA A 51 4.04 3.87 -19.31
C ALA A 51 5.43 4.54 -19.32
N PRO A 52 5.62 5.65 -18.57
CA PRO A 52 6.91 6.34 -18.50
C PRO A 52 7.88 5.60 -17.56
N LEU A 53 8.13 4.31 -17.83
CA LEU A 53 9.04 3.50 -17.02
C LEU A 53 10.49 3.99 -17.16
N ALA A 54 11.21 4.01 -16.04
CA ALA A 54 12.64 4.31 -16.03
C ALA A 54 13.46 3.14 -16.56
N PRO A 55 14.65 3.38 -17.14
CA PRO A 55 15.64 2.32 -17.29
C PRO A 55 15.92 1.68 -15.94
N GLY A 56 15.90 0.33 -15.86
CA GLY A 56 16.05 -0.39 -14.59
C GLY A 56 14.81 -0.38 -13.70
N PHE A 57 13.61 -0.07 -14.24
CA PHE A 57 12.35 -0.20 -13.54
C PHE A 57 12.23 -1.56 -12.85
N ARG A 58 11.93 -1.53 -11.55
CA ARG A 58 11.77 -2.73 -10.73
C ARG A 58 10.29 -3.00 -10.49
N TYR A 59 9.88 -4.24 -10.71
CA TYR A 59 8.48 -4.65 -10.53
C TYR A 59 8.38 -5.92 -9.70
N THR A 60 7.41 -5.94 -8.79
CA THR A 60 7.02 -7.14 -8.06
C THR A 60 5.50 -7.36 -8.13
N GLU A 61 5.09 -8.62 -8.16
CA GLU A 61 3.70 -9.04 -7.99
C GLU A 61 3.63 -10.06 -6.87
N ASN A 62 2.79 -9.81 -5.87
CA ASN A 62 2.61 -10.67 -4.70
C ASN A 62 3.95 -11.09 -4.05
N ALA A 63 4.85 -10.12 -3.88
CA ALA A 63 6.20 -10.25 -3.34
C ALA A 63 7.21 -10.98 -4.24
N GLU A 64 6.83 -11.46 -5.39
CA GLU A 64 7.74 -12.07 -6.36
C GLU A 64 8.24 -11.05 -7.37
N VAL A 65 9.53 -11.09 -7.71
CA VAL A 65 10.11 -10.25 -8.76
C VAL A 65 9.54 -10.68 -10.11
N ALA A 66 8.97 -9.74 -10.83
CA ALA A 66 8.38 -9.98 -12.15
C ALA A 66 8.89 -8.99 -13.19
N GLN A 67 8.61 -9.26 -14.45
CA GLN A 67 8.92 -8.36 -15.55
C GLN A 67 7.67 -7.63 -16.04
N PRO A 68 7.78 -6.37 -16.47
CA PRO A 68 6.69 -5.70 -17.16
C PRO A 68 6.18 -6.54 -18.34
N GLY A 69 4.86 -6.64 -18.48
CA GLY A 69 4.23 -7.50 -19.49
C GLY A 69 3.98 -8.94 -19.05
N GLN A 70 4.33 -9.32 -17.80
CA GLN A 70 4.05 -10.63 -17.24
C GLN A 70 3.06 -10.53 -16.05
N GLY A 71 2.56 -11.68 -15.55
CA GLY A 71 1.63 -11.73 -14.43
C GLY A 71 0.38 -10.90 -14.71
N LEU A 72 0.03 -10.00 -13.80
CA LEU A 72 -1.13 -9.11 -13.92
C LEU A 72 -1.14 -8.30 -15.23
N TRP A 73 0.02 -7.92 -15.77
CA TRP A 73 0.11 -7.24 -17.07
C TRP A 73 -0.46 -8.05 -18.24
N LYS A 74 -0.58 -9.38 -18.10
CA LYS A 74 -1.19 -10.25 -19.11
C LYS A 74 -2.64 -10.57 -18.84
N THR A 75 -3.04 -10.59 -17.58
CA THR A 75 -4.32 -11.16 -17.17
C THR A 75 -5.40 -10.12 -16.91
N ILE A 76 -5.01 -8.88 -16.57
CA ILE A 76 -5.95 -7.79 -16.33
C ILE A 76 -6.71 -7.44 -17.62
N SER A 77 -8.04 -7.33 -17.50
CA SER A 77 -8.90 -6.93 -18.63
C SER A 77 -9.55 -5.55 -18.41
N GLY A 78 -9.42 -4.98 -17.21
CA GLY A 78 -9.93 -3.66 -16.90
C GLY A 78 -9.79 -3.30 -15.42
N LEU A 79 -10.09 -2.06 -15.09
CA LEU A 79 -10.31 -1.61 -13.73
C LEU A 79 -11.80 -1.80 -13.39
N GLY A 80 -12.09 -2.25 -12.15
CA GLY A 80 -13.46 -2.47 -11.72
C GLY A 80 -14.18 -1.18 -11.30
N GLN A 81 -15.30 -1.33 -10.60
CA GLN A 81 -16.18 -0.24 -10.19
C GLN A 81 -15.52 0.66 -9.12
N VAL A 82 -14.85 0.05 -8.13
CA VAL A 82 -14.17 0.80 -7.06
C VAL A 82 -12.74 1.06 -7.46
N GLN A 83 -12.43 2.32 -7.67
CA GLN A 83 -11.11 2.81 -8.06
C GLN A 83 -10.71 3.95 -7.12
N ARG A 84 -9.70 3.72 -6.28
CA ARG A 84 -9.16 4.72 -5.36
C ARG A 84 -7.71 5.01 -5.71
N ARG A 85 -7.34 6.27 -5.64
CA ARG A 85 -5.97 6.73 -5.88
C ARG A 85 -5.50 7.53 -4.68
N TYR A 86 -4.37 7.13 -4.12
CA TYR A 86 -3.75 7.79 -2.98
C TYR A 86 -2.35 8.24 -3.37
N LEU A 87 -2.00 9.45 -2.96
CA LEU A 87 -0.85 10.17 -3.49
C LEU A 87 0.01 10.69 -2.34
N ASP A 88 1.27 10.31 -2.32
CA ASP A 88 2.27 10.79 -1.36
C ASP A 88 3.32 11.63 -2.09
N ALA A 89 3.09 12.94 -2.18
CA ALA A 89 4.00 13.86 -2.85
C ALA A 89 5.31 14.05 -2.09
N VAL A 90 5.37 13.73 -0.79
CA VAL A 90 6.59 13.83 0.01
C VAL A 90 7.62 12.79 -0.42
N THR A 91 7.17 11.57 -0.70
CA THR A 91 8.04 10.45 -1.10
C THR A 91 8.03 10.14 -2.59
N GLY A 92 7.18 10.85 -3.37
CA GLY A 92 7.02 10.61 -4.80
C GLY A 92 6.35 9.28 -5.10
N GLN A 93 5.44 8.82 -4.25
CA GLN A 93 4.74 7.54 -4.42
C GLN A 93 3.23 7.73 -4.61
N ALA A 94 2.64 6.82 -5.35
CA ALA A 94 1.20 6.78 -5.56
C ALA A 94 0.71 5.33 -5.59
N ALA A 95 -0.55 5.11 -5.19
CA ALA A 95 -1.16 3.80 -5.25
C ALA A 95 -2.60 3.85 -5.75
N TYR A 96 -2.95 2.88 -6.58
CA TYR A 96 -4.30 2.44 -6.82
C TYR A 96 -4.67 1.40 -5.74
N PHE A 97 -5.87 1.50 -5.20
CA PHE A 97 -6.43 0.55 -4.25
C PHE A 97 -7.88 0.30 -4.64
N GLY A 98 -8.21 -0.88 -5.16
CA GLY A 98 -9.54 -1.08 -5.72
C GLY A 98 -9.77 -2.42 -6.40
N GLN A 99 -10.82 -2.45 -7.21
CA GLN A 99 -11.21 -3.62 -7.99
C GLN A 99 -10.52 -3.63 -9.35
N ILE A 100 -10.11 -4.81 -9.78
CA ILE A 100 -9.63 -5.09 -11.14
C ILE A 100 -10.44 -6.24 -11.74
N GLU A 101 -10.47 -6.31 -13.06
CA GLU A 101 -11.11 -7.39 -13.80
C GLU A 101 -10.06 -8.29 -14.45
N GLU A 102 -10.16 -9.60 -14.24
CA GLU A 102 -9.34 -10.62 -14.90
C GLU A 102 -10.26 -11.73 -15.43
N GLY A 103 -10.33 -11.88 -16.76
CA GLY A 103 -11.15 -12.94 -17.36
C GLY A 103 -12.63 -12.91 -17.00
N GLY A 104 -13.21 -11.73 -16.74
CA GLY A 104 -14.60 -11.56 -16.32
C GLY A 104 -14.83 -11.77 -14.82
N VAL A 105 -13.77 -11.92 -14.03
CA VAL A 105 -13.82 -12.04 -12.57
C VAL A 105 -13.32 -10.76 -11.92
N THR A 106 -14.10 -10.22 -11.01
CA THR A 106 -13.71 -9.05 -10.20
C THR A 106 -12.76 -9.50 -9.09
N ASN A 107 -11.52 -9.05 -9.15
CA ASN A 107 -10.49 -9.24 -8.14
C ASN A 107 -10.17 -7.91 -7.44
N LEU A 108 -9.30 -7.94 -6.42
CA LEU A 108 -8.87 -6.75 -5.68
C LEU A 108 -7.38 -6.55 -5.83
N ALA A 109 -6.96 -5.30 -5.99
CA ALA A 109 -5.53 -5.00 -6.14
C ALA A 109 -5.13 -3.69 -5.48
N THR A 110 -3.91 -3.70 -4.96
CA THR A 110 -3.12 -2.51 -4.71
C THR A 110 -1.99 -2.46 -5.73
N LEU A 111 -1.94 -1.40 -6.52
CA LEU A 111 -0.89 -1.16 -7.50
C LEU A 111 -0.14 0.11 -7.10
N ARG A 112 1.05 -0.03 -6.54
CA ARG A 112 1.91 1.07 -6.10
C ARG A 112 2.94 1.40 -7.16
N ILE A 113 3.22 2.69 -7.34
CA ILE A 113 4.34 3.18 -8.13
C ILE A 113 5.19 4.15 -7.31
N ARG A 114 6.48 4.27 -7.68
CA ARG A 114 7.38 5.35 -7.24
C ARG A 114 7.86 6.12 -8.45
N VAL A 115 7.81 7.44 -8.36
CA VAL A 115 8.19 8.36 -9.42
C VAL A 115 9.41 9.17 -9.01
N ILE A 116 10.46 9.14 -9.81
CA ILE A 116 11.67 9.94 -9.65
C ILE A 116 11.95 10.65 -10.99
N ASN A 117 12.12 11.95 -10.96
CA ASN A 117 12.37 12.77 -12.17
C ASN A 117 11.36 12.51 -13.30
N GLY A 118 10.06 12.39 -12.95
CA GLY A 118 8.98 12.17 -13.90
C GLY A 118 8.92 10.77 -14.52
N ARG A 119 9.74 9.83 -14.03
CA ARG A 119 9.74 8.44 -14.48
C ARG A 119 9.39 7.48 -13.36
N ILE A 120 8.66 6.42 -13.70
CA ILE A 120 8.31 5.35 -12.76
C ILE A 120 9.52 4.43 -12.59
N THR A 121 10.09 4.41 -11.39
CA THR A 121 11.27 3.60 -11.05
C THR A 121 10.91 2.28 -10.39
N GLU A 122 9.75 2.23 -9.74
CA GLU A 122 9.26 1.05 -9.03
C GLU A 122 7.77 0.85 -9.29
N GLY A 123 7.38 -0.42 -9.42
CA GLY A 123 5.99 -0.88 -9.40
C GLY A 123 5.84 -2.08 -8.47
N GLU A 124 4.79 -2.10 -7.67
CA GLU A 124 4.50 -3.20 -6.77
C GLU A 124 3.00 -3.49 -6.80
N SER A 125 2.64 -4.73 -7.08
CA SER A 125 1.26 -5.19 -7.13
C SER A 125 1.00 -6.21 -6.03
N ILE A 126 -0.03 -5.98 -5.23
CA ILE A 126 -0.60 -6.98 -4.33
C ILE A 126 -2.01 -7.26 -4.84
N VAL A 127 -2.23 -8.48 -5.31
CA VAL A 127 -3.46 -8.90 -5.97
C VAL A 127 -4.09 -10.03 -5.17
N ALA A 128 -5.30 -9.81 -4.69
CA ALA A 128 -6.13 -10.83 -4.06
C ALA A 128 -7.14 -11.38 -5.07
N ARG A 129 -7.23 -12.70 -5.13
CA ARG A 129 -8.13 -13.46 -6.01
C ARG A 129 -9.01 -14.38 -5.19
N GLN A 130 -10.03 -14.97 -5.80
CA GLN A 130 -10.96 -15.87 -5.11
C GLN A 130 -10.26 -17.06 -4.42
N SER A 131 -9.08 -17.45 -4.87
CA SER A 131 -8.24 -18.47 -4.24
C SER A 131 -7.57 -18.02 -2.92
N ASP A 132 -7.60 -16.72 -2.61
CA ASP A 132 -6.95 -16.14 -1.45
C ASP A 132 -7.80 -16.21 -0.17
N GLY A 133 -8.47 -17.32 0.08
CA GLY A 133 -9.16 -17.60 1.34
C GLY A 133 -10.40 -16.71 1.56
N ILE A 134 -10.34 -15.75 2.48
CA ILE A 134 -11.42 -14.77 2.67
C ILE A 134 -11.48 -13.87 1.44
N PHE A 135 -12.58 -13.90 0.70
CA PHE A 135 -12.71 -13.10 -0.52
C PHE A 135 -14.16 -12.79 -0.91
N ASP A 136 -14.45 -11.53 -1.21
CA ASP A 136 -15.66 -11.05 -1.86
C ASP A 136 -15.33 -9.82 -2.72
N GLY A 137 -14.88 -10.07 -3.95
CA GLY A 137 -14.50 -9.00 -4.87
C GLY A 137 -15.60 -7.97 -5.13
N LYS A 138 -16.88 -8.41 -5.17
CA LYS A 138 -18.04 -7.52 -5.35
C LYS A 138 -18.42 -6.80 -4.06
N GLY A 139 -18.26 -7.46 -2.94
CA GLY A 139 -18.53 -6.90 -1.61
C GLY A 139 -17.73 -5.65 -1.29
N PHE A 140 -16.57 -5.49 -1.89
CA PHE A 140 -15.74 -4.29 -1.77
C PHE A 140 -16.44 -3.01 -2.26
N ALA A 141 -17.41 -3.12 -3.17
CA ALA A 141 -18.19 -1.97 -3.66
C ALA A 141 -19.30 -1.52 -2.70
N ILE A 142 -19.70 -2.36 -1.75
CA ILE A 142 -20.77 -2.04 -0.80
C ILE A 142 -20.29 -1.00 0.22
N GLU A 143 -19.05 -1.12 0.66
CA GLU A 143 -18.42 -0.21 1.61
C GLU A 143 -16.99 0.07 1.17
N PRO A 144 -16.82 0.88 0.12
CA PRO A 144 -15.50 1.15 -0.42
C PRO A 144 -14.69 2.08 0.50
N PRO A 145 -13.35 1.99 0.48
CA PRO A 145 -12.52 2.95 1.18
C PRO A 145 -12.78 4.37 0.66
N PRO A 146 -12.68 5.41 1.52
CA PRO A 146 -12.90 6.79 1.12
C PRO A 146 -11.84 7.25 0.10
N GLN A 147 -12.23 8.14 -0.82
CA GLN A 147 -11.30 8.79 -1.75
C GLN A 147 -10.66 10.05 -1.14
N SER A 148 -11.33 10.65 -0.18
CA SER A 148 -10.89 11.88 0.48
C SER A 148 -11.23 11.87 1.95
N ARG A 149 -10.54 12.72 2.71
CA ARG A 149 -10.85 12.96 4.11
C ARG A 149 -12.27 13.56 4.24
N PRO A 150 -13.03 13.15 5.28
CA PRO A 150 -14.33 13.73 5.54
C PRO A 150 -14.25 15.27 5.72
N SER A 151 -15.23 15.98 5.17
CA SER A 151 -15.31 17.43 5.27
C SER A 151 -15.34 17.89 6.74
N GLY A 152 -14.64 18.98 7.04
CA GLY A 152 -14.59 19.55 8.41
C GLY A 152 -13.63 18.84 9.37
N THR A 153 -12.95 17.77 8.98
CA THR A 153 -11.93 17.13 9.83
C THR A 153 -10.55 17.71 9.59
N ALA A 154 -9.76 17.93 10.66
CA ALA A 154 -8.37 18.34 10.53
C ALA A 154 -7.51 17.21 9.94
N ALA A 155 -6.46 17.60 9.18
CA ALA A 155 -5.45 16.63 8.75
C ALA A 155 -4.71 16.08 9.96
N SER A 156 -4.42 14.78 9.96
CA SER A 156 -3.48 14.20 10.92
C SER A 156 -2.06 14.40 10.37
N ALA A 157 -1.13 14.75 11.26
CA ALA A 157 0.28 14.81 10.90
C ALA A 157 0.78 13.41 10.48
N ARG A 158 1.73 13.38 9.57
CA ARG A 158 2.30 12.15 9.01
C ARG A 158 2.76 11.17 10.08
N GLU A 159 3.47 11.66 11.10
CA GLU A 159 3.97 10.86 12.21
C GLU A 159 2.83 10.25 13.05
N ALA A 160 1.74 10.97 13.24
CA ALA A 160 0.56 10.46 13.95
C ALA A 160 -0.16 9.38 13.13
N MET A 161 -0.18 9.49 11.80
CA MET A 161 -0.73 8.47 10.92
C MET A 161 0.10 7.19 10.97
N VAL A 162 1.44 7.31 10.93
CA VAL A 162 2.34 6.16 11.08
C VAL A 162 2.17 5.51 12.45
N ALA A 163 2.13 6.31 13.54
CA ALA A 163 1.95 5.79 14.89
C ALA A 163 0.63 5.01 15.03
N ALA A 164 -0.47 5.51 14.44
CA ALA A 164 -1.75 4.83 14.47
C ALA A 164 -1.70 3.47 13.72
N ALA A 165 -1.17 3.44 12.50
CA ALA A 165 -1.02 2.21 11.72
C ALA A 165 -0.07 1.21 12.42
N GLN A 166 1.05 1.69 12.97
CA GLN A 166 1.99 0.87 13.71
C GLN A 166 1.35 0.25 14.95
N SER A 167 0.54 1.03 15.70
CA SER A 167 -0.15 0.53 16.90
C SER A 167 -1.09 -0.64 16.60
N TYR A 168 -1.69 -0.67 15.40
CA TYR A 168 -2.53 -1.78 14.99
C TYR A 168 -1.70 -3.05 14.76
N PHE A 169 -0.61 -2.98 14.01
CA PHE A 169 0.25 -4.13 13.79
C PHE A 169 0.88 -4.65 15.09
N ASP A 170 1.27 -3.75 15.98
CA ASP A 170 1.75 -4.13 17.31
C ASP A 170 0.65 -4.77 18.15
N GLY A 171 -0.57 -4.24 18.08
CA GLY A 171 -1.74 -4.79 18.75
C GLY A 171 -2.08 -6.19 18.25
N VAL A 172 -2.04 -6.42 16.93
CA VAL A 172 -2.25 -7.77 16.35
C VAL A 172 -1.16 -8.74 16.79
N GLN A 173 0.10 -8.35 16.67
CA GLN A 173 1.24 -9.21 17.01
C GLN A 173 1.30 -9.55 18.50
N ASN A 174 0.98 -8.60 19.37
CA ASN A 174 1.06 -8.76 20.83
C ASN A 174 -0.29 -9.10 21.48
N HIS A 175 -1.34 -9.28 20.68
CA HIS A 175 -2.72 -9.52 21.14
C HIS A 175 -3.24 -8.46 22.11
N ALA A 176 -2.84 -7.22 21.86
CA ALA A 176 -3.07 -6.06 22.73
C ALA A 176 -4.00 -5.04 22.08
N GLY A 177 -5.24 -5.42 21.81
CA GLY A 177 -6.22 -4.55 21.15
C GLY A 177 -6.46 -3.22 21.85
N ALA A 178 -6.40 -3.19 23.18
CA ALA A 178 -6.56 -1.97 23.97
C ALA A 178 -5.45 -0.91 23.73
N ALA A 179 -4.29 -1.33 23.18
CA ALA A 179 -3.18 -0.43 22.86
C ALA A 179 -3.31 0.20 21.47
N VAL A 180 -4.26 -0.26 20.66
CA VAL A 180 -4.46 0.24 19.29
C VAL A 180 -5.05 1.64 19.32
N LEU A 181 -4.43 2.56 18.60
CA LEU A 181 -4.92 3.93 18.42
C LEU A 181 -6.07 3.95 17.41
N ALA A 182 -7.23 3.44 17.80
CA ALA A 182 -8.42 3.40 16.97
C ALA A 182 -9.61 4.14 17.61
N GLU A 183 -10.57 4.56 16.79
CA GLU A 183 -11.87 5.01 17.24
C GLU A 183 -12.70 3.79 17.68
N LYS A 184 -13.53 3.98 18.69
CA LYS A 184 -14.45 2.92 19.13
C LYS A 184 -15.40 2.54 17.97
N GLY A 185 -15.54 1.25 17.73
CA GLY A 185 -16.41 0.74 16.70
C GLY A 185 -15.83 0.85 15.28
N CYS A 186 -14.51 1.01 15.12
CA CYS A 186 -13.88 1.04 13.82
C CYS A 186 -14.12 -0.29 13.05
N PRO A 187 -14.59 -0.23 11.80
CA PRO A 187 -14.78 -1.42 10.97
C PRO A 187 -13.48 -1.90 10.37
N ARG A 188 -13.45 -3.20 10.03
CA ARG A 188 -12.39 -3.82 9.24
C ARG A 188 -12.99 -4.66 8.11
N ILE A 189 -12.52 -4.40 6.89
CA ILE A 189 -12.90 -5.09 5.66
C ILE A 189 -11.65 -5.75 5.08
N GLU A 190 -11.66 -7.07 4.93
CA GLU A 190 -10.53 -7.86 4.42
C GLU A 190 -10.96 -8.55 3.13
N ASN A 191 -10.27 -8.31 2.02
CA ASN A 191 -10.62 -8.80 0.68
C ASN A 191 -12.13 -8.65 0.35
N GLY A 192 -12.71 -7.49 0.69
CA GLY A 192 -14.12 -7.21 0.46
C GLY A 192 -15.08 -7.78 1.50
N VAL A 193 -14.62 -8.61 2.42
CA VAL A 193 -15.44 -9.22 3.47
C VAL A 193 -15.37 -8.40 4.75
N LEU A 194 -16.52 -8.09 5.34
CA LEU A 194 -16.58 -7.42 6.65
C LEU A 194 -16.16 -8.39 7.75
N THR A 195 -15.06 -8.11 8.43
CA THR A 195 -14.51 -8.96 9.50
C THR A 195 -14.58 -8.33 10.88
N ALA A 196 -14.82 -7.01 10.95
CA ALA A 196 -15.16 -6.32 12.21
C ALA A 196 -16.12 -5.17 11.97
N ALA A 197 -17.10 -4.99 12.87
CA ALA A 197 -18.08 -3.91 12.83
C ALA A 197 -18.72 -3.70 14.20
N PRO A 198 -19.09 -2.47 14.57
CA PRO A 198 -19.81 -2.21 15.81
C PRO A 198 -21.18 -2.92 15.78
N PRO A 199 -21.62 -3.45 16.94
CA PRO A 199 -22.96 -3.99 17.06
C PRO A 199 -24.01 -2.94 16.68
N GLY A 200 -25.01 -3.34 15.90
CA GLY A 200 -26.08 -2.43 15.47
C GLY A 200 -25.70 -1.43 14.39
N ALA A 201 -24.54 -1.57 13.76
CA ALA A 201 -24.20 -0.79 12.58
C ALA A 201 -25.28 -1.00 11.50
N ASN A 202 -25.91 0.10 11.10
CA ASN A 202 -26.93 0.06 10.03
C ASN A 202 -26.23 -0.14 8.68
N ARG A 203 -25.97 -1.39 8.32
CA ARG A 203 -25.31 -1.79 7.10
C ARG A 203 -26.23 -2.67 6.29
N PRO A 204 -26.19 -2.58 4.96
CA PRO A 204 -26.95 -3.48 4.13
C PRO A 204 -26.60 -4.93 4.50
N PRO A 205 -27.59 -5.80 4.63
CA PRO A 205 -27.35 -7.20 4.96
C PRO A 205 -26.46 -7.81 3.88
N ARG A 206 -25.26 -8.21 4.28
CA ARG A 206 -24.38 -9.04 3.46
C ARG A 206 -24.66 -10.49 3.76
N ALA A 207 -24.65 -11.33 2.73
CA ALA A 207 -24.63 -12.76 2.95
C ALA A 207 -23.42 -13.11 3.83
N PRO A 208 -23.59 -13.86 4.93
CA PRO A 208 -22.46 -14.28 5.74
C PRO A 208 -21.49 -15.09 4.88
N VAL A 209 -20.23 -14.76 4.94
CA VAL A 209 -19.19 -15.61 4.36
C VAL A 209 -19.00 -16.79 5.32
N PRO A 210 -19.17 -18.05 4.87
CA PRO A 210 -19.05 -19.20 5.74
C PRO A 210 -17.72 -19.20 6.51
N GLY A 211 -17.78 -19.45 7.81
CA GLY A 211 -16.62 -19.51 8.68
C GLY A 211 -16.09 -18.16 9.16
N ILE A 212 -16.68 -17.04 8.76
CA ILE A 212 -16.27 -15.71 9.23
C ILE A 212 -17.17 -15.24 10.36
N VAL A 213 -16.58 -14.95 11.50
CA VAL A 213 -17.20 -14.27 12.63
C VAL A 213 -16.86 -12.79 12.53
N VAL A 214 -17.87 -11.93 12.47
CA VAL A 214 -17.68 -10.48 12.50
C VAL A 214 -17.42 -10.05 13.94
N LEU A 215 -16.23 -9.51 14.20
CA LEU A 215 -15.81 -9.03 15.51
C LEU A 215 -16.46 -7.67 15.85
N ALA A 216 -16.44 -7.29 17.13
CA ALA A 216 -17.10 -6.08 17.61
C ALA A 216 -16.55 -4.79 17.02
N ASP A 217 -15.24 -4.72 16.81
CA ASP A 217 -14.55 -3.63 16.09
C ASP A 217 -13.12 -4.06 15.72
N CYS A 218 -12.35 -3.17 15.09
CA CYS A 218 -11.01 -3.45 14.61
C CYS A 218 -9.98 -3.71 15.73
N THR A 219 -10.32 -3.40 17.00
CA THR A 219 -9.46 -3.67 18.17
C THR A 219 -9.75 -5.01 18.83
N ALA A 220 -10.81 -5.71 18.39
CA ALA A 220 -11.10 -7.07 18.82
C ALA A 220 -10.15 -8.05 18.11
N LEU A 221 -9.01 -8.33 18.72
CA LEU A 221 -7.90 -9.04 18.09
C LEU A 221 -7.77 -10.50 18.53
N GLU A 222 -8.74 -11.02 19.28
CA GLU A 222 -8.72 -12.38 19.84
C GLU A 222 -8.60 -13.47 18.77
N GLY A 223 -9.15 -13.23 17.58
CA GLY A 223 -9.05 -14.17 16.45
C GLY A 223 -7.64 -14.33 15.89
N PHE A 224 -6.76 -13.38 16.11
CA PHE A 224 -5.39 -13.41 15.60
C PHE A 224 -4.41 -14.15 16.53
N GLY A 225 -4.69 -14.21 17.83
CA GLY A 225 -3.78 -14.63 18.89
C GLY A 225 -3.11 -15.99 18.76
N LYS A 226 -3.70 -16.89 17.99
CA LYS A 226 -3.16 -18.24 17.81
C LYS A 226 -2.56 -18.48 16.43
N THR A 227 -2.74 -17.53 15.51
CA THR A 227 -2.41 -17.76 14.12
C THR A 227 -1.36 -16.78 13.55
N ILE A 228 -1.02 -15.73 14.30
CA ILE A 228 0.01 -14.74 13.91
C ILE A 228 1.15 -14.78 14.92
N ALA A 229 2.35 -15.12 14.47
CA ALA A 229 3.55 -15.14 15.32
C ALA A 229 4.35 -13.83 15.19
N ALA A 230 4.40 -13.25 14.01
CA ALA A 230 5.12 -12.02 13.75
C ALA A 230 4.49 -11.27 12.57
N ILE A 231 4.67 -9.96 12.56
CA ILE A 231 4.32 -9.09 11.42
C ILE A 231 5.59 -8.41 10.97
N ASP A 232 6.14 -8.90 9.86
CA ASP A 232 7.44 -8.47 9.34
C ASP A 232 7.30 -7.57 8.10
N HIS A 233 8.43 -7.01 7.65
CA HIS A 233 8.53 -6.18 6.46
C HIS A 233 7.58 -4.98 6.44
N ARG A 234 7.35 -4.40 7.62
CA ARG A 234 6.43 -3.27 7.78
C ARG A 234 6.96 -2.04 7.04
N ARG A 235 6.24 -1.60 6.04
CA ARG A 235 6.52 -0.41 5.24
C ARG A 235 5.27 0.43 5.11
N TYR A 236 5.43 1.73 5.03
CA TYR A 236 4.34 2.68 4.78
C TYR A 236 4.64 3.49 3.52
N PRO A 237 4.52 2.86 2.33
CA PRO A 237 4.99 3.47 1.09
C PRO A 237 4.16 4.67 0.64
N VAL A 238 2.88 4.74 1.01
CA VAL A 238 2.01 5.85 0.63
C VAL A 238 1.30 6.38 1.86
N ILE A 239 1.54 7.66 2.18
CA ILE A 239 0.86 8.39 3.24
C ILE A 239 0.23 9.62 2.59
N ASP A 240 -1.07 9.53 2.33
CA ASP A 240 -1.85 10.62 1.75
C ASP A 240 -2.51 11.45 2.86
N GLU A 241 -1.79 12.47 3.32
CA GLU A 241 -2.25 13.33 4.43
C GLU A 241 -3.51 14.12 4.05
N GLU A 242 -3.70 14.45 2.76
CA GLU A 242 -4.90 15.14 2.29
C GLU A 242 -6.12 14.22 2.30
N ALA A 243 -5.95 12.95 1.94
CA ALA A 243 -7.01 11.95 2.02
C ALA A 243 -7.22 11.42 3.45
N GLY A 244 -6.25 11.60 4.34
CA GLY A 244 -6.25 11.00 5.67
C GLY A 244 -6.05 9.48 5.61
N VAL A 245 -5.24 8.99 4.68
CA VAL A 245 -5.05 7.56 4.39
C VAL A 245 -3.58 7.18 4.44
N ILE A 246 -3.27 6.08 5.08
CA ILE A 246 -1.95 5.45 5.06
C ILE A 246 -2.06 4.00 4.61
N LEU A 247 -1.20 3.60 3.67
CA LEU A 247 -1.05 2.22 3.21
C LEU A 247 0.13 1.57 3.94
N GLY A 248 -0.15 0.50 4.68
CA GLY A 248 0.84 -0.38 5.29
C GLY A 248 1.02 -1.65 4.47
N PHE A 249 2.24 -1.97 4.10
CA PHE A 249 2.59 -3.23 3.43
C PHE A 249 3.36 -4.09 4.43
N VAL A 250 2.86 -5.31 4.66
CA VAL A 250 3.37 -6.20 5.71
C VAL A 250 3.24 -7.66 5.32
N VAL A 251 3.99 -8.51 6.01
CA VAL A 251 3.84 -9.97 5.96
C VAL A 251 3.44 -10.50 7.33
N PHE A 252 2.29 -11.17 7.39
CA PHE A 252 1.85 -11.89 8.57
C PHE A 252 2.43 -13.30 8.55
N ASN A 253 3.33 -13.59 9.48
CA ASN A 253 3.95 -14.89 9.64
C ASN A 253 3.18 -15.75 10.64
N ARG A 254 3.21 -17.05 10.39
CA ARG A 254 2.53 -18.05 11.21
C ARG A 254 3.48 -18.69 12.22
N PRO A 255 2.98 -19.17 13.35
CA PRO A 255 3.79 -20.01 14.24
C PRO A 255 4.31 -21.23 13.48
N PRO A 256 5.55 -21.69 13.78
CA PRO A 256 6.08 -22.91 13.18
C PRO A 256 5.11 -24.10 13.39
N GLY A 257 4.81 -24.82 12.32
CA GLY A 257 3.91 -25.98 12.38
C GLY A 257 2.42 -25.67 12.54
N ALA A 258 2.02 -24.39 12.49
CA ALA A 258 0.61 -24.03 12.56
C ALA A 258 -0.16 -24.60 11.36
N THR A 259 -1.24 -25.32 11.66
CA THR A 259 -2.11 -25.94 10.65
C THR A 259 -3.57 -25.53 10.85
N ARG A 260 -4.31 -25.52 9.76
CA ARG A 260 -5.76 -25.41 9.74
C ARG A 260 -6.41 -26.65 10.34
N ASN A 261 -7.72 -26.62 10.57
CA ASN A 261 -8.48 -27.76 11.09
C ASN A 261 -8.43 -29.01 10.18
N ASP A 262 -8.16 -28.82 8.89
CA ASP A 262 -7.99 -29.88 7.90
C ASP A 262 -6.56 -30.43 7.82
N GLY A 263 -5.65 -29.97 8.69
CA GLY A 263 -4.26 -30.39 8.76
C GLY A 263 -3.35 -29.68 7.75
N THR A 264 -3.89 -28.81 6.87
CA THR A 264 -3.06 -28.06 5.93
C THR A 264 -2.30 -26.92 6.64
N PRO A 265 -1.05 -26.60 6.24
CA PRO A 265 -0.33 -25.48 6.81
C PRO A 265 -1.08 -24.15 6.60
N TYR A 266 -1.05 -23.29 7.62
CA TYR A 266 -1.49 -21.91 7.42
C TYR A 266 -0.53 -21.20 6.47
N PRO A 267 -1.04 -20.61 5.39
CA PRO A 267 -0.21 -19.75 4.54
C PRO A 267 0.18 -18.48 5.29
N ARG A 268 1.31 -17.89 4.93
CA ARG A 268 1.62 -16.52 5.30
C ARG A 268 0.71 -15.58 4.50
N ASN A 269 0.50 -14.38 5.00
CA ASN A 269 -0.27 -13.37 4.27
C ASN A 269 0.61 -12.18 3.94
N LEU A 270 0.66 -11.81 2.67
CA LEU A 270 1.13 -10.52 2.21
C LEU A 270 -0.07 -9.58 2.17
N LEU A 271 0.03 -8.44 2.85
CA LEU A 271 -1.06 -7.48 2.95
C LEU A 271 -0.65 -6.10 2.44
N SER A 272 -1.57 -5.49 1.73
CA SER A 272 -1.69 -4.05 1.62
C SER A 272 -2.86 -3.63 2.49
N GLU A 273 -2.58 -2.96 3.60
CA GLU A 273 -3.58 -2.56 4.57
C GLU A 273 -3.72 -1.04 4.58
N LEU A 274 -4.91 -0.59 4.22
CA LEU A 274 -5.28 0.81 4.15
C LEU A 274 -5.96 1.22 5.45
N PHE A 275 -5.35 2.16 6.16
CA PHE A 275 -5.92 2.76 7.34
C PHE A 275 -6.47 4.14 7.00
N VAL A 276 -7.74 4.37 7.34
CA VAL A 276 -8.33 5.70 7.35
C VAL A 276 -8.06 6.31 8.71
N ILE A 277 -7.35 7.43 8.73
CA ILE A 277 -6.92 8.08 9.97
C ILE A 277 -7.67 9.40 10.15
N GLN A 278 -8.24 9.58 11.32
CA GLN A 278 -8.89 10.82 11.74
C GLN A 278 -8.42 11.17 13.15
N ASN A 279 -7.96 12.41 13.35
CA ASN A 279 -7.45 12.88 14.64
C ASN A 279 -6.39 11.95 15.26
N GLY A 280 -5.48 11.41 14.43
CA GLY A 280 -4.44 10.49 14.85
C GLY A 280 -4.92 9.09 15.26
N ARG A 281 -6.17 8.73 14.96
CA ARG A 281 -6.76 7.42 15.30
C ARG A 281 -7.33 6.72 14.06
N ILE A 282 -7.29 5.40 14.06
CA ILE A 282 -7.85 4.57 12.99
C ILE A 282 -9.37 4.65 13.07
N ARG A 283 -10.00 5.11 12.01
CA ARG A 283 -11.44 5.14 11.82
C ARG A 283 -11.99 3.89 11.12
N SER A 284 -11.23 3.35 10.18
CA SER A 284 -11.56 2.10 9.47
C SER A 284 -10.32 1.49 8.85
N ILE A 285 -10.38 0.18 8.59
CA ILE A 285 -9.31 -0.61 7.99
C ILE A 285 -9.85 -1.35 6.78
N PHE A 286 -9.08 -1.34 5.69
CA PHE A 286 -9.35 -2.11 4.48
C PHE A 286 -8.09 -2.87 4.09
N ALA A 287 -8.16 -4.20 4.00
CA ALA A 287 -7.03 -5.02 3.59
C ALA A 287 -7.26 -5.65 2.23
N ILE A 288 -6.24 -5.63 1.39
CA ILE A 288 -6.08 -6.50 0.23
C ILE A 288 -4.96 -7.47 0.56
N MET A 289 -5.29 -8.76 0.57
CA MET A 289 -4.52 -9.79 1.22
C MET A 289 -4.31 -10.98 0.28
N HIS A 290 -3.05 -11.28 -0.03
CA HIS A 290 -2.65 -12.47 -0.77
C HIS A 290 -2.13 -13.56 0.16
N TYR A 291 -2.56 -14.80 -0.07
CA TYR A 291 -2.13 -15.97 0.70
C TYR A 291 -0.91 -16.59 0.02
N MET A 292 0.27 -16.31 0.55
CA MET A 292 1.55 -16.79 0.03
C MET A 292 1.70 -18.30 0.26
N GLN A 293 2.32 -18.99 -0.67
CA GLN A 293 2.67 -20.38 -0.49
C GLN A 293 3.61 -20.54 0.72
N PRO A 294 3.49 -21.64 1.50
CA PRO A 294 4.27 -21.85 2.74
C PRO A 294 5.79 -21.86 2.53
N ASP A 295 6.22 -22.32 1.36
CA ASP A 295 7.62 -22.55 0.98
C ASP A 295 8.29 -21.35 0.29
N ILE A 296 7.57 -20.28 -0.01
CA ILE A 296 8.20 -19.04 -0.46
C ILE A 296 9.01 -18.48 0.70
N ALA A 297 10.26 -18.92 0.76
CA ALA A 297 11.22 -18.43 1.73
C ALA A 297 11.51 -16.96 1.46
N ASN A 298 11.17 -16.14 2.43
CA ASN A 298 11.77 -14.83 2.66
C ASN A 298 11.64 -13.77 1.58
N ALA A 299 10.89 -12.86 1.90
CA ALA A 299 10.97 -11.49 1.51
C ALA A 299 10.13 -11.12 0.31
N PRO A 300 9.29 -10.16 0.58
CA PRO A 300 8.83 -9.27 -0.47
C PRO A 300 10.04 -8.82 -1.28
N GLY A 301 9.93 -8.77 -2.56
CA GLY A 301 11.00 -8.38 -3.47
C GLY A 301 11.55 -6.97 -3.25
N TRP A 302 11.30 -6.37 -2.08
CA TRP A 302 11.71 -5.01 -1.67
C TRP A 302 12.52 -5.01 -0.39
#